data_24709af0230c7c13ee62580cc7e117c2
#
_entry.id   24709af0230c7c13ee62580cc7e117c2
#
_cell.length_a   1.000
_cell.length_b   1.000
_cell.length_c   1.000
_cell.angle_alpha   90.00
_cell.angle_beta   90.00
_cell.angle_gamma   90.00
#
_symmetry.space_group_name_H-M   'P 1'
#
loop_
_entity.id
_entity.type
_entity.pdbx_description
1 polymer ?
#
loop_
_entity_poly.entity_id
_entity_poly.type
_entity_poly.pdbx_seq_one_letter_code
_entity_poly.pdbx_strand_id
1 'polypeptide(L)'
;MKRIFIFALVAVCAATEAFAWGGKGHDVVAYVAECHLSRRAAKRITKILDGHSPVYYANWMDNASHTPEYAHTSTWHYANVDEGYTYETMPRNEKGDVVTALNDIVSRLRRGGLTHEEENTALRMLIHLMGDLHCPMHAGHKSDLGGNTVEVKFFGEPTRLHTVWDTHLVEAAHKWGYTEWQREIDRLAKRDRQAVCEGSIEDWFAETVDICGRVYDEIPAGTNLSYDEVARYAPLIEEQLLKGGLRLAAILNSIY
;
A
#
# COMPACT_ATOMS: atom_id res chain seq x y z
N MET A 1 39.87 -41.59 21.37
CA MET A 1 38.61 -41.37 20.63
C MET A 1 38.24 -39.88 20.71
N LYS A 2 38.48 -39.11 19.61
CA LYS A 2 38.17 -37.68 19.57
C LYS A 2 36.72 -37.53 19.08
N ARG A 3 35.85 -36.99 19.94
CA ARG A 3 34.48 -36.68 19.57
C ARG A 3 34.47 -35.34 18.79
N ILE A 4 34.14 -35.40 17.49
CA ILE A 4 33.91 -34.24 16.67
C ILE A 4 32.46 -33.81 16.89
N PHE A 5 32.26 -32.61 17.50
CA PHE A 5 30.97 -31.99 17.56
C PHE A 5 30.75 -31.18 16.26
N ILE A 6 29.85 -31.67 15.43
CA ILE A 6 29.37 -30.92 14.26
C ILE A 6 28.29 -29.96 14.75
N PHE A 7 28.63 -28.66 14.83
CA PHE A 7 27.61 -27.60 14.98
C PHE A 7 26.93 -27.42 13.64
N ALA A 8 25.69 -27.88 13.52
CA ALA A 8 24.83 -27.53 12.42
C ALA A 8 24.41 -26.07 12.59
N LEU A 9 24.97 -25.17 11.77
CA LEU A 9 24.53 -23.78 11.65
C LEU A 9 23.17 -23.79 10.96
N VAL A 10 22.08 -23.70 11.72
CA VAL A 10 20.75 -23.46 11.18
C VAL A 10 20.71 -22.00 10.75
N ALA A 11 20.90 -21.74 9.47
CA ALA A 11 20.59 -20.43 8.88
C ALA A 11 19.07 -20.23 8.95
N VAL A 12 18.61 -19.51 9.95
CA VAL A 12 17.26 -18.99 9.97
C VAL A 12 17.25 -17.90 8.89
N CYS A 13 16.77 -18.24 7.70
CA CYS A 13 16.32 -17.24 6.74
C CYS A 13 15.14 -16.53 7.40
N ALA A 14 15.39 -15.38 8.02
CA ALA A 14 14.35 -14.44 8.33
C ALA A 14 13.79 -14.00 6.97
N ALA A 15 12.65 -14.54 6.59
CA ALA A 15 11.86 -13.96 5.52
C ALA A 15 11.51 -12.55 6.01
N THR A 16 12.16 -11.55 5.42
CA THR A 16 11.75 -10.15 5.62
C THR A 16 10.43 -10.02 4.91
N GLU A 17 9.36 -10.02 5.70
CA GLU A 17 8.01 -9.81 5.20
C GLU A 17 7.97 -8.41 4.59
N ALA A 18 7.62 -8.33 3.31
CA ALA A 18 7.31 -7.08 2.67
C ALA A 18 5.92 -6.67 3.14
N PHE A 19 5.86 -5.72 4.05
CA PHE A 19 4.62 -5.04 4.39
C PHE A 19 4.39 -3.95 3.32
N ALA A 20 3.15 -3.75 2.94
CA ALA A 20 2.62 -2.59 2.23
C ALA A 20 3.00 -1.27 2.94
N TRP A 21 2.52 -0.11 2.49
CA TRP A 21 2.74 1.07 3.33
C TRP A 21 2.76 0.65 4.80
N GLY A 22 3.86 0.85 5.51
CA GLY A 22 3.92 0.48 6.93
C GLY A 22 2.69 0.98 7.66
N GLY A 23 2.33 0.37 8.77
CA GLY A 23 1.03 0.58 9.43
C GLY A 23 0.55 2.03 9.48
N LYS A 24 1.47 2.98 9.61
CA LYS A 24 1.14 4.42 9.60
C LYS A 24 0.59 4.90 8.25
N GLY A 25 1.16 4.47 7.13
CA GLY A 25 0.69 4.89 5.81
C GLY A 25 -0.73 4.43 5.53
N HIS A 26 -1.05 3.17 5.83
CA HIS A 26 -2.42 2.65 5.73
C HIS A 26 -3.39 3.39 6.64
N ASP A 27 -3.00 3.68 7.88
CA ASP A 27 -3.83 4.45 8.81
C ASP A 27 -4.14 5.84 8.25
N VAL A 28 -3.17 6.52 7.64
CA VAL A 28 -3.35 7.85 7.02
C VAL A 28 -4.31 7.75 5.83
N VAL A 29 -4.11 6.80 4.90
CA VAL A 29 -4.99 6.59 3.74
C VAL A 29 -6.42 6.32 4.19
N ALA A 30 -6.61 5.42 5.15
CA ALA A 30 -7.93 5.09 5.68
C ALA A 30 -8.60 6.29 6.37
N TYR A 31 -7.84 7.09 7.12
CA TYR A 31 -8.39 8.24 7.83
C TYR A 31 -8.70 9.41 6.90
N VAL A 32 -7.85 9.69 5.90
CA VAL A 32 -8.18 10.65 4.84
C VAL A 32 -9.49 10.24 4.17
N ALA A 33 -9.65 8.96 3.81
CA ALA A 33 -10.89 8.47 3.22
C ALA A 33 -12.09 8.69 4.16
N GLU A 34 -11.97 8.35 5.42
CA GLU A 34 -13.03 8.52 6.43
C GLU A 34 -13.49 9.98 6.51
N CYS A 35 -12.57 10.95 6.48
CA CYS A 35 -12.86 12.39 6.53
C CYS A 35 -13.62 12.88 5.29
N HIS A 36 -13.57 12.17 4.17
CA HIS A 36 -14.24 12.52 2.91
C HIS A 36 -15.47 11.66 2.58
N LEU A 37 -15.89 10.80 3.49
CA LEU A 37 -17.13 10.03 3.31
C LEU A 37 -18.37 10.94 3.40
N SER A 38 -19.33 10.70 2.51
CA SER A 38 -20.67 11.24 2.65
C SER A 38 -21.31 10.70 3.94
N ARG A 39 -22.25 11.43 4.52
CA ARG A 39 -23.00 10.96 5.70
C ARG A 39 -23.66 9.60 5.49
N ARG A 40 -24.11 9.33 4.27
CA ARG A 40 -24.74 8.06 3.90
C ARG A 40 -23.70 6.92 3.88
N ALA A 41 -22.59 7.12 3.18
CA ALA A 41 -21.51 6.16 3.10
C ALA A 41 -20.91 5.88 4.50
N ALA A 42 -20.60 6.92 5.27
CA ALA A 42 -20.06 6.77 6.63
C ALA A 42 -20.97 5.89 7.51
N LYS A 43 -22.28 6.16 7.52
CA LYS A 43 -23.24 5.37 8.31
C LYS A 43 -23.30 3.89 7.85
N ARG A 44 -23.24 3.65 6.52
CA ARG A 44 -23.28 2.29 5.97
C ARG A 44 -21.99 1.54 6.28
N ILE A 45 -20.83 2.17 6.08
CA ILE A 45 -19.50 1.60 6.34
C ILE A 45 -19.34 1.26 7.82
N THR A 46 -19.70 2.17 8.74
CA THR A 46 -19.67 1.88 10.17
C THR A 46 -20.50 0.63 10.52
N LYS A 47 -21.67 0.46 9.87
CA LYS A 47 -22.49 -0.73 10.10
C LYS A 47 -21.84 -2.01 9.54
N ILE A 48 -21.22 -1.95 8.36
CA ILE A 48 -20.52 -3.09 7.75
C ILE A 48 -19.30 -3.48 8.58
N LEU A 49 -18.59 -2.50 9.14
CA LEU A 49 -17.39 -2.70 9.97
C LEU A 49 -17.70 -2.90 11.46
N ASP A 50 -18.92 -3.32 11.79
CA ASP A 50 -19.36 -3.65 13.15
C ASP A 50 -19.13 -2.55 14.19
N GLY A 51 -19.26 -1.29 13.76
CA GLY A 51 -19.08 -0.10 14.61
C GLY A 51 -17.66 0.46 14.61
N HIS A 52 -16.70 -0.19 13.96
CA HIS A 52 -15.32 0.28 13.86
C HIS A 52 -15.13 1.28 12.70
N SER A 53 -14.10 2.10 12.83
CA SER A 53 -13.66 2.99 11.74
C SER A 53 -12.87 2.23 10.67
N PRO A 54 -12.74 2.78 9.44
CA PRO A 54 -11.83 2.23 8.43
C PRO A 54 -10.39 2.06 8.92
N VAL A 55 -9.89 2.97 9.74
CA VAL A 55 -8.53 2.93 10.32
C VAL A 55 -8.29 1.67 11.15
N TYR A 56 -9.31 1.20 11.89
CA TYR A 56 -9.19 -0.01 12.71
C TYR A 56 -8.78 -1.25 11.88
N TYR A 57 -9.19 -1.29 10.62
CA TYR A 57 -8.91 -2.40 9.71
C TYR A 57 -7.84 -2.10 8.66
N ALA A 58 -7.25 -0.91 8.66
CA ALA A 58 -6.33 -0.48 7.62
C ALA A 58 -5.15 -1.44 7.41
N ASN A 59 -4.66 -2.07 8.47
CA ASN A 59 -3.53 -3.00 8.46
C ASN A 59 -3.96 -4.48 8.56
N TRP A 60 -5.27 -4.77 8.50
CA TRP A 60 -5.77 -6.12 8.73
C TRP A 60 -5.28 -7.13 7.69
N MET A 61 -5.19 -6.71 6.43
CA MET A 61 -4.91 -7.62 5.31
C MET A 61 -3.48 -8.15 5.33
N ASP A 62 -2.51 -7.38 5.82
CA ASP A 62 -1.12 -7.83 5.99
C ASP A 62 -1.05 -9.10 6.85
N ASN A 63 -1.71 -9.06 8.01
CA ASN A 63 -1.75 -10.23 8.87
C ASN A 63 -2.63 -11.36 8.30
N ALA A 64 -3.77 -11.01 7.69
CA ALA A 64 -4.72 -11.98 7.16
C ALA A 64 -4.11 -12.82 6.03
N SER A 65 -3.34 -12.23 5.12
CA SER A 65 -2.70 -12.91 3.99
C SER A 65 -1.75 -14.04 4.40
N HIS A 66 -1.29 -14.06 5.65
CA HIS A 66 -0.47 -15.12 6.22
C HIS A 66 -1.29 -16.26 6.86
N THR A 67 -2.60 -16.13 6.94
CA THR A 67 -3.46 -17.20 7.44
C THR A 67 -3.90 -18.15 6.32
N PRO A 68 -4.17 -19.44 6.60
CA PRO A 68 -4.60 -20.38 5.56
C PRO A 68 -5.85 -19.91 4.79
N GLU A 69 -6.75 -19.19 5.43
CA GLU A 69 -7.99 -18.69 4.86
C GLU A 69 -7.74 -17.64 3.76
N TYR A 70 -6.79 -16.72 3.99
CA TYR A 70 -6.50 -15.60 3.10
C TYR A 70 -5.15 -15.72 2.37
N ALA A 71 -4.42 -16.84 2.48
CA ALA A 71 -3.12 -17.04 1.82
C ALA A 71 -3.19 -16.87 0.29
N HIS A 72 -4.36 -17.05 -0.30
CA HIS A 72 -4.59 -16.83 -1.72
C HIS A 72 -4.50 -15.35 -2.12
N THR A 73 -4.59 -14.42 -1.18
CA THR A 73 -4.52 -12.97 -1.41
C THR A 73 -3.10 -12.40 -1.33
N SER A 74 -2.09 -13.23 -1.03
CA SER A 74 -0.70 -12.78 -0.82
C SER A 74 -0.09 -12.02 -1.99
N THR A 75 -0.56 -12.26 -3.21
CA THR A 75 -0.11 -11.54 -4.42
C THR A 75 -0.94 -10.30 -4.75
N TRP A 76 -2.02 -10.06 -4.00
CA TRP A 76 -2.94 -8.95 -4.28
C TRP A 76 -2.41 -7.59 -3.79
N HIS A 77 -1.37 -7.60 -2.93
CA HIS A 77 -0.79 -6.37 -2.38
C HIS A 77 0.02 -5.57 -3.41
N TYR A 78 0.43 -6.16 -4.53
CA TYR A 78 1.33 -5.53 -5.50
C TYR A 78 1.05 -5.97 -6.94
N ALA A 79 1.61 -5.23 -7.91
CA ALA A 79 1.74 -5.69 -9.28
C ALA A 79 3.13 -5.28 -9.79
N ASN A 80 4.04 -6.25 -9.89
CA ASN A 80 5.44 -5.98 -10.26
C ASN A 80 5.57 -5.72 -11.76
N VAL A 81 6.02 -4.52 -12.11
CA VAL A 81 6.21 -4.05 -13.50
C VAL A 81 7.70 -3.87 -13.75
N ASP A 82 8.31 -4.79 -14.50
CA ASP A 82 9.72 -4.68 -14.88
C ASP A 82 9.94 -3.53 -15.88
N GLU A 83 11.17 -3.05 -15.96
CA GLU A 83 11.57 -2.00 -16.89
C GLU A 83 11.15 -2.33 -18.34
N GLY A 84 10.64 -1.33 -19.05
CA GLY A 84 10.15 -1.47 -20.42
C GLY A 84 8.75 -2.05 -20.57
N TYR A 85 8.08 -2.39 -19.48
CA TYR A 85 6.67 -2.78 -19.46
C TYR A 85 5.78 -1.69 -18.89
N THR A 86 4.50 -1.74 -19.27
CA THR A 86 3.40 -1.08 -18.58
C THR A 86 2.54 -2.15 -17.90
N TYR A 87 1.57 -1.72 -17.07
CA TYR A 87 0.64 -2.68 -16.47
C TYR A 87 -0.12 -3.51 -17.53
N GLU A 88 -0.46 -2.93 -18.69
CA GLU A 88 -1.17 -3.62 -19.76
C GLU A 88 -0.29 -4.65 -20.50
N THR A 89 1.02 -4.40 -20.59
CA THR A 89 1.95 -5.22 -21.37
C THR A 89 2.77 -6.21 -20.54
N MET A 90 2.79 -6.07 -19.21
CA MET A 90 3.52 -6.96 -18.34
C MET A 90 2.94 -8.38 -18.32
N PRO A 91 3.78 -9.43 -18.07
CA PRO A 91 3.29 -10.79 -17.81
C PRO A 91 2.40 -10.81 -16.56
N ARG A 92 1.13 -11.23 -16.72
CA ARG A 92 0.15 -11.26 -15.64
C ARG A 92 0.45 -12.35 -14.61
N ASN A 93 0.12 -12.07 -13.35
CA ASN A 93 0.13 -13.07 -12.30
C ASN A 93 -1.21 -13.83 -12.33
N GLU A 94 -1.17 -15.14 -12.53
CA GLU A 94 -2.38 -15.99 -12.55
C GLU A 94 -3.17 -15.98 -11.24
N LYS A 95 -2.50 -15.65 -10.12
CA LYS A 95 -3.15 -15.53 -8.80
C LYS A 95 -3.77 -14.16 -8.55
N GLY A 96 -3.68 -13.26 -9.52
CA GLY A 96 -4.10 -11.87 -9.38
C GLY A 96 -3.01 -10.94 -8.82
N ASP A 97 -3.31 -9.68 -8.85
CA ASP A 97 -2.49 -8.55 -8.41
C ASP A 97 -3.37 -7.45 -7.79
N VAL A 98 -2.78 -6.35 -7.31
CA VAL A 98 -3.51 -5.28 -6.64
C VAL A 98 -4.59 -4.64 -7.52
N VAL A 99 -4.34 -4.48 -8.82
CA VAL A 99 -5.30 -3.86 -9.76
C VAL A 99 -6.47 -4.80 -10.03
N THR A 100 -6.19 -6.07 -10.33
CA THR A 100 -7.24 -7.07 -10.57
C THR A 100 -8.07 -7.32 -9.32
N ALA A 101 -7.45 -7.37 -8.13
CA ALA A 101 -8.15 -7.55 -6.87
C ALA A 101 -9.07 -6.36 -6.56
N LEU A 102 -8.58 -5.13 -6.70
CA LEU A 102 -9.39 -3.92 -6.48
C LEU A 102 -10.59 -3.85 -7.43
N ASN A 103 -10.40 -4.13 -8.72
CA ASN A 103 -11.49 -4.14 -9.70
C ASN A 103 -12.57 -5.19 -9.36
N ASP A 104 -12.17 -6.41 -8.97
CA ASP A 104 -13.11 -7.46 -8.55
C ASP A 104 -13.87 -7.04 -7.29
N ILE A 105 -13.18 -6.57 -6.26
CA ILE A 105 -13.77 -6.14 -5.00
C ILE A 105 -14.78 -5.01 -5.24
N VAL A 106 -14.41 -3.98 -5.98
CA VAL A 106 -15.28 -2.84 -6.30
C VAL A 106 -16.50 -3.29 -7.10
N SER A 107 -16.30 -4.17 -8.09
CA SER A 107 -17.39 -4.74 -8.88
C SER A 107 -18.37 -5.54 -8.03
N ARG A 108 -17.88 -6.39 -7.11
CA ARG A 108 -18.70 -7.19 -6.19
C ARG A 108 -19.50 -6.31 -5.23
N LEU A 109 -18.86 -5.30 -4.63
CA LEU A 109 -19.50 -4.36 -3.72
C LEU A 109 -20.60 -3.55 -4.45
N ARG A 110 -20.35 -3.08 -5.68
CA ARG A 110 -21.35 -2.36 -6.50
C ARG A 110 -22.54 -3.22 -6.90
N ARG A 111 -22.31 -4.48 -7.21
CA ARG A 111 -23.35 -5.42 -7.58
C ARG A 111 -24.28 -5.73 -6.41
N GLY A 112 -23.76 -5.67 -5.19
CA GLY A 112 -24.51 -6.00 -3.99
C GLY A 112 -24.84 -7.49 -3.87
N GLY A 113 -25.76 -7.81 -2.95
CA GLY A 113 -26.19 -9.20 -2.70
C GLY A 113 -25.20 -10.02 -1.87
N LEU A 114 -24.15 -9.41 -1.34
CA LEU A 114 -23.20 -10.06 -0.43
C LEU A 114 -23.82 -10.25 0.95
N THR A 115 -23.44 -11.33 1.62
CA THR A 115 -23.67 -11.47 3.06
C THR A 115 -22.91 -10.38 3.83
N HIS A 116 -23.26 -10.18 5.09
CA HIS A 116 -22.56 -9.21 5.94
C HIS A 116 -21.06 -9.51 6.04
N GLU A 117 -20.69 -10.76 6.22
CA GLU A 117 -19.31 -11.22 6.34
C GLU A 117 -18.52 -11.01 5.05
N GLU A 118 -19.10 -11.34 3.89
CA GLU A 118 -18.47 -11.10 2.59
C GLU A 118 -18.29 -9.59 2.31
N GLU A 119 -19.30 -8.78 2.63
CA GLU A 119 -19.23 -7.32 2.46
C GLU A 119 -18.17 -6.70 3.41
N ASN A 120 -18.11 -7.14 4.67
CA ASN A 120 -17.15 -6.72 5.65
C ASN A 120 -15.71 -7.07 5.21
N THR A 121 -15.48 -8.32 4.78
CA THR A 121 -14.17 -8.77 4.28
C THR A 121 -13.75 -7.99 3.03
N ALA A 122 -14.65 -7.82 2.05
CA ALA A 122 -14.37 -7.06 0.83
C ALA A 122 -14.03 -5.60 1.14
N LEU A 123 -14.73 -4.99 2.08
CA LEU A 123 -14.47 -3.60 2.49
C LEU A 123 -13.11 -3.45 3.18
N ARG A 124 -12.72 -4.38 4.06
CA ARG A 124 -11.39 -4.39 4.71
C ARG A 124 -10.28 -4.50 3.66
N MET A 125 -10.43 -5.41 2.70
CA MET A 125 -9.48 -5.55 1.59
C MET A 125 -9.40 -4.29 0.76
N LEU A 126 -10.51 -3.66 0.39
CA LEU A 126 -10.53 -2.41 -0.36
C LEU A 126 -9.79 -1.29 0.36
N ILE A 127 -10.01 -1.14 1.67
CA ILE A 127 -9.35 -0.11 2.49
C ILE A 127 -7.83 -0.29 2.43
N HIS A 128 -7.33 -1.51 2.61
CA HIS A 128 -5.91 -1.82 2.62
C HIS A 128 -5.27 -1.64 1.24
N LEU A 129 -5.82 -2.32 0.23
CA LEU A 129 -5.27 -2.36 -1.12
C LEU A 129 -5.23 -0.98 -1.82
N MET A 130 -6.10 -0.05 -1.42
CA MET A 130 -5.99 1.33 -1.90
C MET A 130 -4.76 2.05 -1.35
N GLY A 131 -4.26 1.69 -0.18
CA GLY A 131 -2.96 2.10 0.31
C GLY A 131 -1.84 1.51 -0.55
N ASP A 132 -1.86 0.19 -0.74
CA ASP A 132 -0.88 -0.55 -1.53
C ASP A 132 -0.73 -0.01 -2.96
N LEU A 133 -1.87 0.26 -3.63
CA LEU A 133 -1.90 0.81 -4.98
C LEU A 133 -1.08 2.12 -5.12
N HIS A 134 -0.98 2.90 -4.05
CA HIS A 134 -0.31 4.20 -4.03
C HIS A 134 1.11 4.14 -3.42
N CYS A 135 1.58 2.95 -3.01
CA CYS A 135 2.96 2.76 -2.58
C CYS A 135 3.87 2.49 -3.79
N PRO A 136 4.89 3.32 -4.07
CA PRO A 136 5.73 3.15 -5.27
C PRO A 136 6.34 1.77 -5.39
N MET A 137 6.83 1.18 -4.30
CA MET A 137 7.50 -0.12 -4.36
C MET A 137 6.56 -1.32 -4.57
N HIS A 138 5.24 -1.11 -4.48
CA HIS A 138 4.23 -2.11 -4.86
C HIS A 138 4.02 -2.22 -6.39
N ALA A 139 4.64 -1.30 -7.15
CA ALA A 139 4.80 -1.37 -8.60
C ALA A 139 6.23 -1.76 -9.02
N GLY A 140 7.07 -2.16 -8.04
CA GLY A 140 8.50 -2.44 -8.27
C GLY A 140 8.77 -3.63 -9.18
N HIS A 141 10.03 -3.82 -9.55
CA HIS A 141 10.42 -4.84 -10.52
C HIS A 141 10.22 -6.27 -9.98
N LYS A 142 9.74 -7.18 -10.82
CA LYS A 142 9.61 -8.60 -10.47
C LYS A 142 10.98 -9.24 -10.24
N SER A 143 11.99 -8.80 -10.98
CA SER A 143 13.37 -9.32 -10.93
C SER A 143 14.03 -9.13 -9.56
N ASP A 144 13.60 -8.13 -8.78
CA ASP A 144 14.13 -7.83 -7.45
C ASP A 144 13.07 -7.90 -6.33
N LEU A 145 11.95 -8.57 -6.62
CA LEU A 145 10.83 -8.75 -5.68
C LEU A 145 10.26 -7.40 -5.19
N GLY A 146 10.09 -6.43 -6.10
CA GLY A 146 9.58 -5.11 -5.75
C GLY A 146 10.55 -4.31 -4.88
N GLY A 147 11.87 -4.39 -5.13
CA GLY A 147 12.90 -3.72 -4.34
C GLY A 147 13.30 -4.43 -3.04
N ASN A 148 12.72 -5.60 -2.76
CA ASN A 148 13.04 -6.36 -1.54
C ASN A 148 14.44 -6.98 -1.55
N THR A 149 15.08 -7.11 -2.73
CA THR A 149 16.47 -7.56 -2.84
C THR A 149 17.45 -6.41 -3.13
N VAL A 150 16.98 -5.18 -3.31
CA VAL A 150 17.82 -4.00 -3.50
C VAL A 150 18.33 -3.52 -2.14
N GLU A 151 19.61 -3.76 -1.90
CA GLU A 151 20.28 -3.35 -0.66
C GLU A 151 20.58 -1.86 -0.66
N VAL A 152 20.13 -1.17 0.38
CA VAL A 152 20.41 0.26 0.64
C VAL A 152 20.71 0.44 2.13
N LYS A 153 21.03 1.67 2.53
CA LYS A 153 21.13 2.04 3.94
C LYS A 153 20.14 3.17 4.24
N PHE A 154 19.65 3.20 5.46
CA PHE A 154 18.84 4.30 5.97
C PHE A 154 19.46 4.82 7.27
N PHE A 155 19.96 6.04 7.27
CA PHE A 155 20.80 6.61 8.34
C PHE A 155 21.99 5.72 8.73
N GLY A 156 22.62 5.09 7.73
CA GLY A 156 23.77 4.19 7.92
C GLY A 156 23.42 2.73 8.21
N GLU A 157 22.19 2.44 8.62
CA GLU A 157 21.72 1.08 8.93
C GLU A 157 21.32 0.33 7.64
N PRO A 158 21.79 -0.92 7.44
CA PRO A 158 21.42 -1.72 6.28
C PRO A 158 19.92 -2.01 6.24
N THR A 159 19.32 -1.87 5.07
CA THR A 159 17.89 -2.15 4.83
C THR A 159 17.66 -2.47 3.35
N ARG A 160 16.39 -2.53 2.94
CA ARG A 160 15.97 -2.76 1.55
C ARG A 160 15.22 -1.54 1.00
N LEU A 161 15.33 -1.32 -0.30
CA LEU A 161 14.66 -0.20 -0.97
C LEU A 161 13.14 -0.23 -0.72
N HIS A 162 12.53 -1.42 -0.80
CA HIS A 162 11.11 -1.62 -0.48
C HIS A 162 10.79 -1.11 0.93
N THR A 163 11.48 -1.59 1.95
CA THR A 163 11.25 -1.21 3.36
C THR A 163 11.46 0.28 3.61
N VAL A 164 12.38 0.92 2.87
CA VAL A 164 12.60 2.37 2.97
C VAL A 164 11.35 3.13 2.56
N TRP A 165 10.73 2.79 1.44
CA TRP A 165 9.52 3.45 0.96
C TRP A 165 8.30 3.09 1.77
N ASP A 166 8.14 1.84 2.09
CA ASP A 166 7.02 1.35 2.87
C ASP A 166 6.93 1.98 4.25
N THR A 167 8.04 2.07 4.94
CA THR A 167 8.05 2.36 6.37
C THR A 167 8.95 3.53 6.72
N HIS A 168 10.23 3.45 6.37
CA HIS A 168 11.22 4.35 6.96
C HIS A 168 11.03 5.80 6.57
N LEU A 169 10.72 6.09 5.31
CA LEU A 169 10.49 7.45 4.84
C LEU A 169 9.21 8.04 5.44
N VAL A 170 8.13 7.28 5.53
CA VAL A 170 6.88 7.74 6.16
C VAL A 170 7.10 8.11 7.63
N GLU A 171 7.80 7.22 8.36
CA GLU A 171 8.10 7.44 9.78
C GLU A 171 9.10 8.58 10.02
N ALA A 172 10.02 8.82 9.07
CA ALA A 172 11.03 9.86 9.17
C ALA A 172 10.54 11.23 8.69
N ALA A 173 9.65 11.29 7.68
CA ALA A 173 9.16 12.53 7.12
C ALA A 173 8.50 13.41 8.20
N HIS A 174 7.61 12.81 8.98
CA HIS A 174 6.93 13.51 10.08
C HIS A 174 6.68 12.58 11.27
N LYS A 175 6.86 13.12 12.48
CA LYS A 175 6.58 12.40 13.73
C LYS A 175 5.10 12.51 14.14
N TRP A 176 4.21 12.60 13.17
CA TRP A 176 2.78 12.79 13.36
C TRP A 176 2.03 11.46 13.52
N GLY A 177 0.93 11.50 14.25
CA GLY A 177 -0.10 10.48 14.17
C GLY A 177 -0.94 10.64 12.90
N TYR A 178 -1.72 9.63 12.52
CA TYR A 178 -2.49 9.65 11.27
C TYR A 178 -3.50 10.83 11.19
N THR A 179 -4.02 11.29 12.31
CA THR A 179 -4.93 12.45 12.37
C THR A 179 -4.20 13.77 12.08
N GLU A 180 -2.95 13.89 12.51
CA GLU A 180 -2.11 15.05 12.24
C GLU A 180 -1.66 15.03 10.78
N TRP A 181 -1.26 13.87 10.27
CA TRP A 181 -0.96 13.67 8.86
C TRP A 181 -2.11 14.17 7.98
N GLN A 182 -3.33 13.64 8.19
CA GLN A 182 -4.50 14.05 7.41
C GLN A 182 -4.71 15.57 7.48
N ARG A 183 -4.69 16.17 8.68
CA ARG A 183 -4.89 17.61 8.84
C ARG A 183 -3.88 18.46 8.06
N GLU A 184 -2.63 18.00 7.99
CA GLU A 184 -1.56 18.77 7.35
C GLU A 184 -1.47 18.55 5.84
N ILE A 185 -1.77 17.36 5.32
CA ILE A 185 -1.72 17.08 3.88
C ILE A 185 -3.02 17.37 3.13
N ASP A 186 -4.18 17.32 3.78
CA ASP A 186 -5.51 17.48 3.16
C ASP A 186 -5.89 18.96 3.00
N ARG A 187 -5.11 19.66 2.20
CA ARG A 187 -5.29 21.11 1.97
C ARG A 187 -5.74 21.47 0.57
N LEU A 188 -6.07 20.48 -0.26
CA LEU A 188 -6.51 20.71 -1.63
C LEU A 188 -7.90 21.40 -1.66
N ALA A 189 -8.08 22.34 -2.56
CA ALA A 189 -9.39 22.90 -2.86
C ALA A 189 -10.34 21.82 -3.41
N LYS A 190 -11.64 22.01 -3.27
CA LYS A 190 -12.65 21.02 -3.71
C LYS A 190 -12.46 20.61 -5.18
N ARG A 191 -12.16 21.58 -6.06
CA ARG A 191 -11.92 21.31 -7.49
C ARG A 191 -10.73 20.38 -7.70
N ASP A 192 -9.65 20.63 -7.00
CA ASP A 192 -8.40 19.87 -7.17
C ASP A 192 -8.55 18.46 -6.59
N ARG A 193 -9.30 18.30 -5.48
CA ARG A 193 -9.68 16.98 -4.95
C ARG A 193 -10.49 16.16 -5.96
N GLN A 194 -11.40 16.79 -6.71
CA GLN A 194 -12.15 16.10 -7.76
C GLN A 194 -11.24 15.64 -8.89
N ALA A 195 -10.33 16.51 -9.35
CA ALA A 195 -9.36 16.16 -10.39
C ALA A 195 -8.45 14.99 -9.98
N VAL A 196 -8.00 14.94 -8.72
CA VAL A 196 -7.21 13.81 -8.19
C VAL A 196 -7.95 12.48 -8.28
N CYS A 197 -9.28 12.49 -8.18
CA CYS A 197 -10.11 11.28 -8.21
C CYS A 197 -10.56 10.87 -9.63
N GLU A 198 -10.19 11.63 -10.68
CA GLU A 198 -10.48 11.25 -12.05
C GLU A 198 -9.65 10.03 -12.49
N GLY A 199 -10.18 9.27 -13.45
CA GLY A 199 -9.54 8.06 -13.98
C GLY A 199 -10.05 6.76 -13.35
N SER A 200 -9.38 5.69 -13.68
CA SER A 200 -9.63 4.31 -13.24
C SER A 200 -8.55 3.83 -12.27
N ILE A 201 -8.74 2.64 -11.69
CA ILE A 201 -7.72 1.98 -10.86
C ILE A 201 -6.44 1.75 -11.68
N GLU A 202 -6.57 1.40 -12.96
CA GLU A 202 -5.44 1.23 -13.89
C GLU A 202 -4.68 2.54 -14.12
N ASP A 203 -5.40 3.66 -14.33
CA ASP A 203 -4.78 4.98 -14.50
C ASP A 203 -4.02 5.39 -13.25
N TRP A 204 -4.58 5.16 -12.07
CA TRP A 204 -3.93 5.46 -10.80
C TRP A 204 -2.71 4.57 -10.54
N PHE A 205 -2.79 3.31 -10.94
CA PHE A 205 -1.65 2.41 -10.84
C PHE A 205 -0.54 2.80 -11.82
N ALA A 206 -0.86 3.26 -13.03
CA ALA A 206 0.13 3.78 -13.97
C ALA A 206 0.91 4.97 -13.40
N GLU A 207 0.25 5.89 -12.67
CA GLU A 207 0.94 6.95 -11.94
C GLU A 207 1.97 6.36 -10.93
N THR A 208 1.59 5.30 -10.24
CA THR A 208 2.48 4.63 -9.26
C THR A 208 3.66 3.94 -9.94
N VAL A 209 3.45 3.33 -11.11
CA VAL A 209 4.53 2.75 -11.94
C VAL A 209 5.53 3.83 -12.36
N ASP A 210 5.06 4.99 -12.83
CA ASP A 210 5.92 6.09 -13.23
C ASP A 210 6.75 6.64 -12.04
N ILE A 211 6.15 6.71 -10.86
CA ILE A 211 6.85 7.11 -9.64
C ILE A 211 7.90 6.06 -9.27
N CYS A 212 7.54 4.78 -9.34
CA CYS A 212 8.44 3.67 -9.04
C CYS A 212 9.68 3.67 -9.95
N GLY A 213 9.51 3.89 -11.26
CA GLY A 213 10.61 4.04 -12.19
C GLY A 213 11.61 5.13 -11.76
N ARG A 214 11.10 6.31 -11.40
CA ARG A 214 11.95 7.39 -10.86
C ARG A 214 12.67 7.01 -9.58
N VAL A 215 12.03 6.25 -8.69
CA VAL A 215 12.66 5.76 -7.46
C VAL A 215 13.87 4.89 -7.76
N TYR A 216 13.75 3.96 -8.72
CA TYR A 216 14.88 3.12 -9.14
C TYR A 216 16.02 3.93 -9.76
N ASP A 217 15.70 4.94 -10.59
CA ASP A 217 16.69 5.82 -11.22
C ASP A 217 17.46 6.65 -10.19
N GLU A 218 16.76 7.14 -9.16
CA GLU A 218 17.32 8.08 -8.16
C GLU A 218 18.00 7.35 -6.99
N ILE A 219 17.64 6.09 -6.70
CA ILE A 219 18.13 5.35 -5.54
C ILE A 219 18.73 3.99 -5.99
N PRO A 220 19.92 4.01 -6.59
CA PRO A 220 20.60 2.76 -6.93
C PRO A 220 21.01 1.96 -5.69
N ALA A 221 21.24 0.66 -5.87
CA ALA A 221 21.73 -0.23 -4.82
C ALA A 221 22.99 0.35 -4.13
N GLY A 222 23.06 0.23 -2.81
CA GLY A 222 24.16 0.76 -1.99
C GLY A 222 23.99 2.21 -1.54
N THR A 223 22.97 2.93 -2.03
CA THR A 223 22.66 4.32 -1.58
C THR A 223 22.44 4.35 -0.07
N ASN A 224 22.96 5.37 0.60
CA ASN A 224 22.65 5.66 1.99
C ASN A 224 21.71 6.86 2.07
N LEU A 225 20.43 6.57 2.28
CA LEU A 225 19.40 7.60 2.44
C LEU A 225 19.48 8.18 3.85
N SER A 226 19.34 9.50 3.94
CA SER A 226 19.39 10.23 5.19
C SER A 226 18.48 11.47 5.16
N TYR A 227 18.85 12.54 5.84
CA TYR A 227 18.04 13.75 5.95
C TYR A 227 17.69 14.40 4.60
N ASP A 228 18.61 14.38 3.63
CA ASP A 228 18.40 14.99 2.32
C ASP A 228 17.34 14.23 1.52
N GLU A 229 17.38 12.89 1.56
CA GLU A 229 16.39 12.03 0.91
C GLU A 229 15.03 12.10 1.60
N VAL A 230 15.01 12.13 2.94
CA VAL A 230 13.77 12.35 3.69
C VAL A 230 13.12 13.67 3.30
N ALA A 231 13.87 14.75 3.25
CA ALA A 231 13.37 16.08 2.85
C ALA A 231 12.89 16.10 1.39
N ARG A 232 13.60 15.38 0.49
CA ARG A 232 13.27 15.31 -0.94
C ARG A 232 11.97 14.54 -1.19
N TYR A 233 11.78 13.40 -0.51
CA TYR A 233 10.66 12.50 -0.79
C TYR A 233 9.43 12.74 0.09
N ALA A 234 9.54 13.50 1.18
CA ALA A 234 8.38 13.80 2.02
C ALA A 234 7.18 14.37 1.24
N PRO A 235 7.35 15.37 0.33
CA PRO A 235 6.21 15.88 -0.44
C PRO A 235 5.55 14.83 -1.35
N LEU A 236 6.33 13.90 -1.91
CA LEU A 236 5.81 12.82 -2.74
C LEU A 236 5.01 11.80 -1.91
N ILE A 237 5.50 11.48 -0.73
CA ILE A 237 4.80 10.59 0.22
C ILE A 237 3.47 11.24 0.65
N GLU A 238 3.49 12.52 1.01
CA GLU A 238 2.31 13.29 1.35
C GLU A 238 1.26 13.24 0.24
N GLU A 239 1.70 13.43 -1.01
CA GLU A 239 0.84 13.38 -2.19
C GLU A 239 0.23 11.99 -2.40
N GLN A 240 1.02 10.90 -2.30
CA GLN A 240 0.53 9.54 -2.51
C GLN A 240 -0.45 9.11 -1.41
N LEU A 241 -0.18 9.43 -0.16
CA LEU A 241 -1.07 9.14 0.96
C LEU A 241 -2.41 9.90 0.81
N LEU A 242 -2.35 11.17 0.41
CA LEU A 242 -3.56 11.97 0.15
C LEU A 242 -4.36 11.41 -1.03
N LYS A 243 -3.71 11.12 -2.16
CA LYS A 243 -4.35 10.51 -3.35
C LYS A 243 -5.03 9.21 -2.99
N GLY A 244 -4.34 8.31 -2.29
CA GLY A 244 -4.89 7.02 -1.86
C GLY A 244 -6.18 7.18 -1.06
N GLY A 245 -6.18 8.08 -0.08
CA GLY A 245 -7.35 8.35 0.75
C GLY A 245 -8.51 9.00 0.00
N LEU A 246 -8.24 10.01 -0.83
CA LEU A 246 -9.28 10.68 -1.63
C LEU A 246 -9.94 9.73 -2.65
N ARG A 247 -9.14 8.91 -3.33
CA ARG A 247 -9.60 7.91 -4.31
C ARG A 247 -10.39 6.80 -3.64
N LEU A 248 -9.95 6.33 -2.47
CA LEU A 248 -10.73 5.40 -1.64
C LEU A 248 -12.09 5.99 -1.26
N ALA A 249 -12.13 7.23 -0.78
CA ALA A 249 -13.37 7.92 -0.45
C ALA A 249 -14.31 8.05 -1.66
N ALA A 250 -13.77 8.38 -2.84
CA ALA A 250 -14.53 8.49 -4.07
C ALA A 250 -15.20 7.16 -4.45
N ILE A 251 -14.45 6.05 -4.39
CA ILE A 251 -14.99 4.71 -4.61
C ILE A 251 -16.10 4.40 -3.60
N LEU A 252 -15.82 4.55 -2.31
CA LEU A 252 -16.77 4.25 -1.24
C LEU A 252 -18.05 5.07 -1.33
N ASN A 253 -17.95 6.36 -1.64
CA ASN A 253 -19.11 7.23 -1.86
C ASN A 253 -19.92 6.84 -3.10
N SER A 254 -19.28 6.23 -4.10
CA SER A 254 -19.96 5.75 -5.32
C SER A 254 -20.71 4.45 -5.11
N ILE A 255 -20.32 3.66 -4.09
CA ILE A 255 -20.92 2.36 -3.74
C ILE A 255 -22.06 2.57 -2.74
N TYR A 256 -21.86 3.39 -1.74
CA TYR A 256 -22.74 3.58 -0.59
C TYR A 256 -23.40 4.95 -0.56
#